data_b0503d45f823ba35facf5ef6f21fe522
#
_entry.id   b0503d45f823ba35facf5ef6f21fe522
#
_cell.length_a   1.000
_cell.length_b   1.000
_cell.length_c   1.000
_cell.angle_alpha   90.00
_cell.angle_beta   90.00
_cell.angle_gamma   90.00
#
_symmetry.space_group_name_H-M   'P 1'
#
loop_
_entity.id
_entity.type
_entity.pdbx_description
1 polymer ?
#
loop_
_entity_poly.entity_id
_entity_poly.type
_entity_poly.pdbx_seq_one_letter_code
_entity_poly.pdbx_strand_id
1 'polypeptide(L)'
;MLRNKKGVSPVIAVVLMIVVAVAISLVVYVWASGFVSEKTGAETKAGDYSFLVETRDVNSTNIRNTGTDITFSAANEAGFLAVFDVYKNNALQSSGIITSISSDTWNKSTVLTINFNASEGDKIKIVHKESGTPIVFTLE
;
A
#
# COMPACT_ATOMS: atom_id res chain seq x y z
N MET A 1 16.63 64.41 19.22
CA MET A 1 15.86 63.44 20.01
C MET A 1 14.88 62.62 19.16
N LEU A 2 14.29 63.19 18.15
CA LEU A 2 13.33 62.49 17.25
C LEU A 2 14.03 61.52 16.27
N ARG A 3 15.31 61.63 16.01
CA ARG A 3 16.08 60.74 15.13
C ARG A 3 16.18 59.29 15.63
N ASN A 4 16.26 59.06 16.93
CA ASN A 4 16.44 57.73 17.49
C ASN A 4 15.19 56.87 17.39
N LYS A 5 14.00 57.46 17.36
CA LYS A 5 12.74 56.76 17.17
C LYS A 5 12.54 56.20 15.75
N LYS A 6 13.08 56.89 14.75
CA LYS A 6 13.02 56.47 13.34
C LYS A 6 14.01 55.34 13.01
N GLY A 7 15.16 55.26 13.71
CA GLY A 7 16.13 54.17 13.55
C GLY A 7 15.71 52.84 14.24
N VAL A 8 15.03 52.93 15.36
CA VAL A 8 14.57 51.76 16.11
C VAL A 8 13.37 51.04 15.42
N SER A 9 12.44 51.78 14.85
CA SER A 9 11.27 51.25 14.18
C SER A 9 11.61 50.39 12.94
N PRO A 10 12.49 50.76 12.01
CA PRO A 10 12.93 49.92 10.93
C PRO A 10 13.67 48.67 11.38
N VAL A 11 14.46 48.72 12.45
CA VAL A 11 15.17 47.54 13.00
C VAL A 11 14.20 46.53 13.58
N ILE A 12 13.22 46.98 14.33
CA ILE A 12 12.16 46.11 14.87
C ILE A 12 11.35 45.45 13.74
N ALA A 13 11.01 46.19 12.70
CA ALA A 13 10.31 45.68 11.52
C ALA A 13 11.08 44.54 10.83
N VAL A 14 12.39 44.73 10.64
CA VAL A 14 13.27 43.73 10.02
C VAL A 14 13.37 42.46 10.89
N VAL A 15 13.53 42.64 12.20
CA VAL A 15 13.61 41.52 13.14
C VAL A 15 12.27 40.69 13.14
N LEU A 16 11.13 41.38 13.14
CA LEU A 16 9.83 40.74 13.08
C LEU A 16 9.63 39.98 11.75
N MET A 17 10.07 40.54 10.63
CA MET A 17 10.00 39.86 9.34
C MET A 17 10.86 38.59 9.31
N ILE A 18 12.04 38.60 9.89
CA ILE A 18 12.90 37.42 9.98
C ILE A 18 12.26 36.36 10.84
N VAL A 19 11.71 36.71 11.97
CA VAL A 19 11.02 35.75 12.87
C VAL A 19 9.83 35.07 12.18
N VAL A 20 9.00 35.84 11.47
CA VAL A 20 7.86 35.31 10.72
C VAL A 20 8.33 34.41 9.58
N ALA A 21 9.35 34.82 8.83
CA ALA A 21 9.91 34.03 7.75
C ALA A 21 10.43 32.68 8.22
N VAL A 22 11.16 32.65 9.33
CA VAL A 22 11.67 31.40 9.94
C VAL A 22 10.52 30.52 10.43
N ALA A 23 9.52 31.10 11.09
CA ALA A 23 8.36 30.36 11.59
C ALA A 23 7.57 29.69 10.45
N ILE A 24 7.31 30.40 9.37
CA ILE A 24 6.63 29.85 8.19
C ILE A 24 7.47 28.74 7.53
N SER A 25 8.77 28.96 7.40
CA SER A 25 9.69 27.96 6.83
C SER A 25 9.71 26.66 7.60
N LEU A 26 9.67 26.71 8.93
CA LEU A 26 9.60 25.52 9.78
C LEU A 26 8.28 24.77 9.63
N VAL A 27 7.16 25.48 9.59
CA VAL A 27 5.83 24.85 9.40
C VAL A 27 5.75 24.14 8.04
N VAL A 28 6.21 24.80 6.98
CA VAL A 28 6.25 24.22 5.62
C VAL A 28 7.18 23.00 5.58
N TYR A 29 8.34 23.08 6.22
CA TYR A 29 9.30 21.97 6.28
C TYR A 29 8.71 20.74 6.95
N VAL A 30 8.07 20.89 8.13
CA VAL A 30 7.45 19.79 8.85
C VAL A 30 6.33 19.14 8.04
N TRP A 31 5.48 19.98 7.41
CA TRP A 31 4.40 19.48 6.57
C TRP A 31 4.93 18.74 5.33
N ALA A 32 5.88 19.31 4.62
CA ALA A 32 6.49 18.71 3.44
C ALA A 32 7.24 17.42 3.76
N SER A 33 7.97 17.35 4.88
CA SER A 33 8.67 16.15 5.34
C SER A 33 7.71 15.00 5.64
N GLY A 34 6.61 15.28 6.33
CA GLY A 34 5.57 14.29 6.62
C GLY A 34 4.93 13.74 5.35
N PHE A 35 4.56 14.62 4.43
CA PHE A 35 3.97 14.24 3.15
C PHE A 35 4.91 13.41 2.27
N VAL A 36 6.16 13.79 2.15
CA VAL A 36 7.18 13.07 1.36
C VAL A 36 7.46 11.69 1.96
N SER A 37 7.61 11.57 3.28
CA SER A 37 7.79 10.29 3.96
C SER A 37 6.64 9.34 3.71
N GLU A 38 5.41 9.81 3.81
CA GLU A 38 4.22 8.99 3.58
C GLU A 38 4.14 8.50 2.13
N LYS A 39 4.35 9.39 1.17
CA LYS A 39 4.34 9.06 -0.27
C LYS A 39 5.45 8.09 -0.64
N THR A 40 6.68 8.38 -0.24
CA THR A 40 7.84 7.54 -0.57
C THR A 40 7.74 6.16 0.09
N GLY A 41 7.28 6.09 1.34
CA GLY A 41 7.07 4.83 2.03
C GLY A 41 6.02 3.96 1.36
N ALA A 42 4.89 4.52 0.94
CA ALA A 42 3.84 3.81 0.23
C ALA A 42 4.29 3.32 -1.17
N GLU A 43 5.00 4.14 -1.90
CA GLU A 43 5.55 3.78 -3.22
C GLU A 43 6.60 2.66 -3.12
N THR A 44 7.46 2.70 -2.13
CA THR A 44 8.47 1.65 -1.91
C THR A 44 7.82 0.32 -1.58
N LYS A 45 6.85 0.29 -0.69
CA LYS A 45 6.12 -0.94 -0.34
C LYS A 45 5.32 -1.50 -1.52
N ALA A 46 4.66 -0.67 -2.30
CA ALA A 46 3.94 -1.10 -3.49
C ALA A 46 4.88 -1.66 -4.57
N GLY A 47 6.09 -1.14 -4.69
CA GLY A 47 7.11 -1.63 -5.62
C GLY A 47 7.73 -2.97 -5.23
N ASP A 48 7.77 -3.29 -3.94
CA ASP A 48 8.34 -4.54 -3.43
C ASP A 48 7.45 -5.76 -3.68
N TYR A 49 6.14 -5.56 -3.81
CA TYR A 49 5.17 -6.62 -4.04
C TYR A 49 4.55 -6.49 -5.42
N SER A 50 4.74 -7.47 -6.26
CA SER A 50 4.11 -7.52 -7.58
C SER A 50 3.74 -8.95 -7.95
N PHE A 51 2.65 -9.09 -8.71
CA PHE A 51 2.05 -10.38 -9.01
C PHE A 51 1.59 -10.43 -10.46
N LEU A 52 1.72 -11.60 -11.06
CA LEU A 52 1.26 -11.88 -12.42
C LEU A 52 0.27 -13.03 -12.40
N VAL A 53 -0.95 -12.78 -12.85
CA VAL A 53 -1.97 -13.83 -13.03
C VAL A 53 -1.69 -14.59 -14.31
N GLU A 54 -1.40 -15.89 -14.21
CA GLU A 54 -1.09 -16.75 -15.35
C GLU A 54 -2.32 -17.49 -15.86
N THR A 55 -3.14 -18.03 -14.94
CA THR A 55 -4.43 -18.65 -15.27
C THR A 55 -5.54 -18.16 -14.35
N ARG A 56 -6.78 -18.19 -14.82
CA ARG A 56 -7.96 -17.64 -14.13
C ARG A 56 -9.08 -18.65 -13.99
N ASP A 57 -8.76 -19.93 -13.99
CA ASP A 57 -9.73 -21.00 -13.80
C ASP A 57 -10.19 -21.04 -12.34
N VAL A 58 -11.50 -21.24 -12.12
CA VAL A 58 -12.10 -21.33 -10.79
C VAL A 58 -11.41 -22.36 -9.91
N ASN A 59 -11.08 -23.52 -10.48
CA ASN A 59 -10.46 -24.64 -9.77
C ASN A 59 -8.92 -24.62 -9.82
N SER A 60 -8.30 -23.68 -10.50
CA SER A 60 -6.85 -23.63 -10.68
C SER A 60 -6.37 -22.26 -11.12
N THR A 61 -6.59 -21.26 -10.28
CA THR A 61 -6.02 -19.94 -10.53
C THR A 61 -4.53 -19.93 -10.14
N ASN A 62 -3.68 -19.66 -11.12
CA ASN A 62 -2.23 -19.61 -10.93
C ASN A 62 -1.76 -18.15 -10.95
N ILE A 63 -1.10 -17.75 -9.87
CA ILE A 63 -0.55 -16.40 -9.72
C ILE A 63 0.92 -16.51 -9.39
N ARG A 64 1.76 -15.88 -10.20
CA ARG A 64 3.21 -15.81 -9.99
C ARG A 64 3.56 -14.60 -9.12
N ASN A 65 4.36 -14.81 -8.09
CA ASN A 65 4.98 -13.72 -7.33
C ASN A 65 6.21 -13.22 -8.10
N THR A 66 6.21 -11.96 -8.47
CA THR A 66 7.36 -11.31 -9.14
C THR A 66 8.09 -10.34 -8.21
N GLY A 67 7.61 -10.18 -6.99
CA GLY A 67 8.16 -9.30 -5.96
C GLY A 67 8.83 -10.04 -4.80
N THR A 68 8.61 -9.56 -3.59
CA THR A 68 9.20 -10.09 -2.36
C THR A 68 8.55 -11.41 -1.94
N ASP A 69 9.34 -12.27 -1.29
CA ASP A 69 8.87 -13.54 -0.74
C ASP A 69 7.79 -13.32 0.33
N ILE A 70 6.75 -14.16 0.28
CA ILE A 70 5.63 -14.14 1.22
C ILE A 70 5.53 -15.50 1.89
N THR A 71 5.31 -15.51 3.20
CA THR A 71 5.07 -16.72 3.98
C THR A 71 3.72 -16.60 4.68
N PHE A 72 2.91 -17.64 4.55
CA PHE A 72 1.62 -17.76 5.24
C PHE A 72 1.79 -18.56 6.54
N SER A 73 0.93 -18.34 7.50
CA SER A 73 0.92 -19.14 8.73
C SER A 73 0.53 -20.61 8.49
N ALA A 74 -0.19 -20.88 7.40
CA ALA A 74 -0.55 -22.21 6.94
C ALA A 74 -0.97 -22.16 5.47
N ALA A 75 -0.88 -23.29 4.75
CA ALA A 75 -1.35 -23.46 3.37
C ALA A 75 -2.89 -23.64 3.32
N ASN A 76 -3.63 -22.69 3.84
CA ASN A 76 -5.09 -22.70 3.89
C ASN A 76 -5.66 -21.28 3.78
N GLU A 77 -6.99 -21.18 3.69
CA GLU A 77 -7.68 -19.89 3.60
C GLU A 77 -7.32 -18.93 4.72
N ALA A 78 -7.29 -19.40 5.98
CA ALA A 78 -7.00 -18.55 7.13
C ALA A 78 -5.59 -17.94 7.07
N GLY A 79 -4.60 -18.73 6.66
CA GLY A 79 -3.22 -18.26 6.45
C GLY A 79 -3.14 -17.21 5.34
N PHE A 80 -3.84 -17.43 4.24
CA PHE A 80 -3.90 -16.48 3.13
C PHE A 80 -4.62 -15.18 3.51
N LEU A 81 -5.78 -15.27 4.13
CA LEU A 81 -6.57 -14.09 4.56
C LEU A 81 -5.91 -13.29 5.69
N ALA A 82 -4.92 -13.86 6.38
CA ALA A 82 -4.09 -13.09 7.32
C ALA A 82 -3.19 -12.07 6.61
N VAL A 83 -2.77 -12.35 5.38
CA VAL A 83 -1.85 -11.52 4.58
C VAL A 83 -2.57 -10.71 3.50
N PHE A 84 -3.66 -11.25 2.95
CA PHE A 84 -4.41 -10.64 1.86
C PHE A 84 -5.88 -10.44 2.21
N ASP A 85 -6.47 -9.37 1.67
CA ASP A 85 -7.92 -9.20 1.61
C ASP A 85 -8.43 -9.69 0.26
N VAL A 86 -9.48 -10.51 0.26
CA VAL A 86 -10.10 -11.04 -0.96
C VAL A 86 -11.49 -10.45 -1.13
N TYR A 87 -11.76 -9.89 -2.29
CA TYR A 87 -13.06 -9.35 -2.67
C TYR A 87 -13.63 -10.16 -3.83
N LYS A 88 -14.88 -10.56 -3.70
CA LYS A 88 -15.68 -11.18 -4.77
C LYS A 88 -16.76 -10.21 -5.20
N ASN A 89 -16.75 -9.80 -6.46
CA ASN A 89 -17.69 -8.82 -7.00
C ASN A 89 -17.80 -7.54 -6.14
N ASN A 90 -16.64 -7.01 -5.69
CA ASN A 90 -16.48 -5.86 -4.80
C ASN A 90 -16.92 -6.06 -3.34
N ALA A 91 -17.33 -7.24 -2.93
CA ALA A 91 -17.66 -7.57 -1.55
C ALA A 91 -16.50 -8.28 -0.85
N LEU A 92 -16.05 -7.75 0.30
CA LEU A 92 -14.98 -8.36 1.10
C LEU A 92 -15.42 -9.73 1.60
N GLN A 93 -14.57 -10.73 1.44
CA GLN A 93 -14.77 -12.09 1.89
C GLN A 93 -13.96 -12.37 3.16
N SER A 94 -14.61 -12.72 4.23
CA SER A 94 -13.96 -13.05 5.50
C SER A 94 -13.66 -14.54 5.66
N SER A 95 -14.36 -15.40 4.91
CA SER A 95 -14.17 -16.86 4.90
C SER A 95 -14.97 -17.51 3.79
N GLY A 96 -14.63 -18.75 3.44
CA GLY A 96 -15.38 -19.57 2.49
C GLY A 96 -15.15 -19.24 1.02
N ILE A 97 -14.20 -18.35 0.70
CA ILE A 97 -13.88 -17.97 -0.68
C ILE A 97 -12.77 -18.83 -1.29
N ILE A 98 -11.87 -19.37 -0.47
CA ILE A 98 -10.74 -20.19 -0.91
C ILE A 98 -10.93 -21.60 -0.42
N THR A 99 -10.92 -22.58 -1.33
CA THR A 99 -11.04 -23.98 -1.00
C THR A 99 -9.71 -24.67 -0.76
N SER A 100 -8.66 -24.25 -1.45
CA SER A 100 -7.30 -24.76 -1.25
C SER A 100 -6.24 -23.81 -1.79
N ILE A 101 -5.05 -23.93 -1.23
CA ILE A 101 -3.84 -23.22 -1.65
C ILE A 101 -2.70 -24.24 -1.75
N SER A 102 -1.87 -24.13 -2.76
CA SER A 102 -0.81 -25.12 -3.06
C SER A 102 0.35 -25.12 -2.07
N SER A 103 0.63 -24.00 -1.39
CA SER A 103 1.81 -23.85 -0.51
C SER A 103 1.57 -22.79 0.56
N ASP A 104 2.29 -22.89 1.66
CA ASP A 104 2.38 -21.88 2.72
C ASP A 104 3.52 -20.85 2.46
N THR A 105 4.29 -21.05 1.40
CA THR A 105 5.34 -20.13 0.97
C THR A 105 5.14 -19.71 -0.47
N TRP A 106 5.29 -18.42 -0.74
CA TRP A 106 5.13 -17.85 -2.07
C TRP A 106 6.35 -16.99 -2.40
N ASN A 107 7.43 -17.66 -2.76
CA ASN A 107 8.70 -17.03 -3.04
C ASN A 107 8.70 -16.30 -4.38
N LYS A 108 9.62 -15.37 -4.53
CA LYS A 108 9.83 -14.66 -5.80
C LYS A 108 10.02 -15.65 -6.96
N SER A 109 9.36 -15.38 -8.06
CA SER A 109 9.36 -16.19 -9.29
C SER A 109 8.63 -17.53 -9.18
N THR A 110 7.98 -17.84 -8.05
CA THR A 110 7.16 -19.05 -7.89
C THR A 110 5.68 -18.78 -8.12
N VAL A 111 4.96 -19.83 -8.50
CA VAL A 111 3.51 -19.78 -8.75
C VAL A 111 2.77 -20.35 -7.56
N LEU A 112 1.77 -19.64 -7.09
CA LEU A 112 0.81 -20.11 -6.11
C LEU A 112 -0.48 -20.49 -6.85
N THR A 113 -0.95 -21.72 -6.65
CA THR A 113 -2.23 -22.16 -7.17
C THR A 113 -3.30 -21.99 -6.09
N ILE A 114 -4.36 -21.29 -6.41
CA ILE A 114 -5.49 -21.02 -5.51
C ILE A 114 -6.76 -21.52 -6.17
N ASN A 115 -7.54 -22.29 -5.42
CA ASN A 115 -8.87 -22.71 -5.84
C ASN A 115 -9.91 -21.86 -5.13
N PHE A 116 -10.80 -21.24 -5.91
CA PHE A 116 -11.83 -20.35 -5.38
C PHE A 116 -13.19 -21.04 -5.30
N ASN A 117 -13.93 -20.75 -4.24
CA ASN A 117 -15.35 -21.07 -4.13
C ASN A 117 -16.18 -19.95 -4.81
N ALA A 118 -16.15 -19.94 -6.13
CA ALA A 118 -16.76 -18.90 -6.96
C ALA A 118 -17.20 -19.52 -8.28
N SER A 119 -17.84 -18.74 -9.14
CA SER A 119 -18.31 -19.17 -10.46
C SER A 119 -17.56 -18.45 -11.58
N GLU A 120 -17.61 -19.01 -12.78
CA GLU A 120 -17.13 -18.32 -13.97
C GLU A 120 -17.82 -16.95 -14.11
N GLY A 121 -17.06 -15.94 -14.46
CA GLY A 121 -17.53 -14.56 -14.56
C GLY A 121 -17.46 -13.77 -13.26
N ASP A 122 -17.21 -14.40 -12.11
CA ASP A 122 -16.99 -13.67 -10.86
C ASP A 122 -15.68 -12.86 -10.92
N LYS A 123 -15.74 -11.60 -10.49
CA LYS A 123 -14.58 -10.73 -10.40
C LYS A 123 -13.92 -10.90 -9.03
N ILE A 124 -12.67 -11.32 -9.05
CA ILE A 124 -11.84 -11.47 -7.85
C ILE A 124 -10.84 -10.31 -7.79
N LYS A 125 -10.76 -9.69 -6.62
CA LYS A 125 -9.75 -8.71 -6.29
C LYS A 125 -9.06 -9.14 -5.01
N ILE A 126 -7.76 -9.32 -5.08
CA ILE A 126 -6.91 -9.68 -3.94
C ILE A 126 -6.02 -8.48 -3.64
N VAL A 127 -5.98 -8.04 -2.39
CA VAL A 127 -5.18 -6.88 -1.97
C VAL A 127 -4.22 -7.32 -0.87
N HIS A 128 -2.93 -7.10 -1.08
CA HIS A 128 -1.92 -7.33 -0.06
C HIS A 128 -2.07 -6.30 1.05
N LYS A 129 -2.31 -6.72 2.28
CA LYS A 129 -2.66 -5.83 3.41
C LYS A 129 -1.57 -4.83 3.76
N GLU A 130 -0.31 -5.25 3.69
CA GLU A 130 0.81 -4.40 4.07
C GLU A 130 1.14 -3.33 3.01
N SER A 131 1.14 -3.70 1.73
CA SER A 131 1.52 -2.81 0.62
C SER A 131 0.35 -2.15 -0.09
N GLY A 132 -0.87 -2.70 0.05
CA GLY A 132 -2.03 -2.27 -0.72
C GLY A 132 -2.00 -2.67 -2.20
N THR A 133 -1.05 -3.51 -2.61
CA THR A 133 -0.92 -3.97 -4.01
C THR A 133 -2.11 -4.84 -4.41
N PRO A 134 -2.89 -4.46 -5.43
CA PRO A 134 -4.05 -5.23 -5.87
C PRO A 134 -3.70 -6.25 -6.95
N ILE A 135 -4.41 -7.37 -6.93
CA ILE A 135 -4.48 -8.36 -8.04
C ILE A 135 -5.94 -8.44 -8.45
N VAL A 136 -6.26 -8.09 -9.68
CA VAL A 136 -7.65 -8.07 -10.17
C VAL A 136 -7.77 -8.94 -11.41
N PHE A 137 -8.73 -9.86 -11.41
CA PHE A 137 -9.03 -10.73 -12.54
C PHE A 137 -10.48 -11.19 -12.48
N THR A 138 -10.97 -11.70 -13.61
CA THR A 138 -12.28 -12.35 -13.70
C THR A 138 -12.07 -13.83 -13.95
N LEU A 139 -12.78 -14.69 -13.22
CA LEU A 139 -12.70 -16.15 -13.35
C LEU A 139 -13.30 -16.62 -14.69
N GLU A 140 -12.63 -17.56 -15.28
CA GLU A 140 -13.04 -18.20 -16.56
C GLU A 140 -13.39 -19.66 -16.36
#